data_2f30fbdd73cd26ec4051da3911e83c97
#
_entry.id   2f30fbdd73cd26ec4051da3911e83c97
#
_cell.length_a   1.000
_cell.length_b   1.000
_cell.length_c   1.000
_cell.angle_alpha   90.00
_cell.angle_beta   90.00
_cell.angle_gamma   90.00
#
_symmetry.space_group_name_H-M   'P 1'
#
loop_
_entity.id
_entity.type
_entity.pdbx_description
1 polymer ?
#
loop_
_entity_poly.entity_id
_entity_poly.type
_entity_poly.pdbx_seq_one_letter_code
_entity_poly.pdbx_strand_id
1 'polypeptide(L)'
;INEGDVRFNGPVSFVENTAGKIGGAVCNLNTLNMAAESTFSKNTAGVGGGLYNEGIASLGKASFIENAAADGGGAVFNVHQLTFADGAVFSGNSATDGGAVYNDFSEDKDGNAVSAGSLAFNGGARFTGNTAGGLGGAIYNTRSITLNPGAGQEIVFSGNTDSTGSNAIFMGDGSSLDITGDGKVVFDDALSSQSATPALKKTGSGELLLNASMDGFLGTASFEGGLTSIAEKWLIKNLITIAGGKLKMSEFSFASQDAENAVTGGKLVLAGGI
;
A
#
# COMPACT_ATOMS: atom_id res chain seq x y z
N ILE A 1 19.23 -15.22 -5.13
CA ILE A 1 19.41 -13.94 -5.84
C ILE A 1 19.11 -14.18 -7.31
N ASN A 2 18.29 -13.31 -7.91
CA ASN A 2 17.98 -13.28 -9.34
C ASN A 2 18.62 -12.05 -9.99
N GLU A 3 19.64 -12.23 -10.79
CA GLU A 3 20.34 -11.20 -11.57
C GLU A 3 19.99 -11.27 -13.07
N GLY A 4 19.14 -12.23 -13.49
CA GLY A 4 18.68 -12.44 -14.86
C GLY A 4 17.16 -12.52 -14.94
N ASP A 5 16.68 -13.09 -16.04
CA ASP A 5 15.23 -13.33 -16.22
C ASP A 5 14.86 -14.68 -15.64
N VAL A 6 14.04 -14.69 -14.60
CA VAL A 6 13.51 -15.91 -13.97
C VAL A 6 12.01 -16.00 -14.16
N ARG A 7 11.56 -17.17 -14.58
CA ARG A 7 10.15 -17.48 -14.77
C ARG A 7 9.77 -18.80 -14.11
N PHE A 8 8.76 -18.76 -13.28
CA PHE A 8 8.10 -19.94 -12.73
C PHE A 8 6.81 -20.20 -13.50
N ASN A 9 6.76 -21.33 -14.22
CA ASN A 9 5.58 -21.68 -15.03
C ASN A 9 4.54 -22.52 -14.27
N GLY A 10 4.88 -23.01 -13.09
CA GLY A 10 4.01 -23.78 -12.20
C GLY A 10 3.97 -23.16 -10.81
N PRO A 11 3.11 -23.69 -9.93
CA PRO A 11 3.05 -23.27 -8.54
C PRO A 11 4.40 -23.44 -7.84
N VAL A 12 4.75 -22.47 -6.97
CA VAL A 12 6.00 -22.48 -6.23
C VAL A 12 5.77 -22.08 -4.78
N SER A 13 6.53 -22.68 -3.88
CA SER A 13 6.48 -22.40 -2.45
C SER A 13 7.88 -22.16 -1.87
N PHE A 14 8.01 -21.09 -1.12
CA PHE A 14 9.20 -20.70 -0.38
C PHE A 14 8.85 -20.66 1.10
N VAL A 15 9.37 -21.58 1.88
CA VAL A 15 9.00 -21.77 3.29
C VAL A 15 10.21 -21.76 4.17
N GLU A 16 10.16 -20.98 5.24
CA GLU A 16 11.17 -20.95 6.30
C GLU A 16 12.60 -20.65 5.83
N ASN A 17 12.72 -19.84 4.75
CA ASN A 17 14.02 -19.40 4.29
C ASN A 17 14.51 -18.19 5.10
N THR A 18 15.81 -18.12 5.31
CA THR A 18 16.43 -17.04 6.07
C THR A 18 17.59 -16.42 5.29
N ALA A 19 17.58 -15.10 5.20
CA ALA A 19 18.70 -14.31 4.69
C ALA A 19 19.15 -13.27 5.74
N GLY A 20 20.45 -13.05 5.85
CA GLY A 20 20.96 -12.09 6.82
C GLY A 20 20.67 -10.61 6.47
N LYS A 21 20.41 -10.31 5.21
CA LYS A 21 20.22 -8.92 4.75
C LYS A 21 18.93 -8.73 3.99
N ILE A 22 18.83 -9.23 2.76
CA ILE A 22 17.74 -8.91 1.82
C ILE A 22 17.10 -10.19 1.28
N GLY A 23 15.76 -10.16 1.12
CA GLY A 23 14.99 -11.20 0.47
C GLY A 23 15.16 -12.58 1.09
N GLY A 24 14.47 -12.88 2.19
CA GLY A 24 14.58 -14.14 2.90
C GLY A 24 14.41 -15.36 1.99
N ALA A 25 13.45 -15.33 1.10
CA ALA A 25 13.25 -16.36 0.08
C ALA A 25 13.81 -15.95 -1.28
N VAL A 26 13.44 -14.76 -1.76
CA VAL A 26 13.81 -14.27 -3.10
C VAL A 26 14.37 -12.85 -3.03
N CYS A 27 15.51 -12.65 -3.66
CA CYS A 27 16.06 -11.33 -3.97
C CYS A 27 16.05 -11.17 -5.50
N ASN A 28 15.22 -10.27 -6.00
CA ASN A 28 15.08 -9.98 -7.43
C ASN A 28 15.75 -8.66 -7.80
N LEU A 29 16.81 -8.73 -8.62
CA LEU A 29 17.55 -7.58 -9.14
C LEU A 29 17.28 -7.34 -10.63
N ASN A 30 16.51 -8.21 -11.31
CA ASN A 30 16.19 -8.08 -12.72
C ASN A 30 14.71 -8.45 -12.98
N THR A 31 14.41 -9.42 -13.81
CA THR A 31 13.01 -9.79 -14.13
C THR A 31 12.59 -11.05 -13.39
N LEU A 32 11.47 -10.97 -12.69
CA LEU A 32 10.85 -12.11 -12.02
C LEU A 32 9.40 -12.27 -12.47
N ASN A 33 9.05 -13.42 -13.01
CA ASN A 33 7.69 -13.75 -13.41
C ASN A 33 7.22 -15.04 -12.72
N MET A 34 6.16 -14.92 -11.90
CA MET A 34 5.49 -16.03 -11.25
C MET A 34 4.01 -16.03 -11.66
N ALA A 35 3.72 -16.52 -12.88
CA ALA A 35 2.35 -16.45 -13.44
C ALA A 35 1.36 -17.38 -12.73
N ALA A 36 1.85 -18.48 -12.15
CA ALA A 36 1.05 -19.41 -11.36
C ALA A 36 1.02 -18.99 -9.88
N GLU A 37 0.34 -19.78 -9.04
CA GLU A 37 0.26 -19.55 -7.61
C GLU A 37 1.65 -19.62 -6.95
N SER A 38 1.95 -18.62 -6.12
CA SER A 38 3.20 -18.56 -5.36
C SER A 38 2.91 -18.36 -3.86
N THR A 39 3.63 -19.10 -3.03
CA THR A 39 3.51 -19.01 -1.57
C THR A 39 4.85 -18.66 -0.95
N PHE A 40 4.86 -17.63 -0.12
CA PHE A 40 6.00 -17.22 0.70
C PHE A 40 5.55 -17.30 2.16
N SER A 41 6.09 -18.25 2.92
CA SER A 41 5.65 -18.46 4.30
C SER A 41 6.82 -18.55 5.25
N LYS A 42 6.74 -17.81 6.36
CA LYS A 42 7.71 -17.84 7.46
C LYS A 42 9.16 -17.57 7.04
N ASN A 43 9.33 -16.77 5.97
CA ASN A 43 10.66 -16.37 5.55
C ASN A 43 11.13 -15.14 6.34
N THR A 44 12.45 -15.04 6.60
CA THR A 44 13.01 -13.97 7.41
C THR A 44 14.23 -13.31 6.76
N ALA A 45 14.34 -11.98 6.93
CA ALA A 45 15.49 -11.22 6.42
C ALA A 45 15.73 -9.94 7.24
N GLY A 46 16.74 -9.16 6.88
CA GLY A 46 16.87 -7.76 7.30
C GLY A 46 15.76 -6.91 6.69
N VAL A 47 15.57 -6.99 5.36
CA VAL A 47 14.47 -6.37 4.63
C VAL A 47 13.85 -7.35 3.63
N GLY A 48 12.52 -7.26 3.42
CA GLY A 48 11.79 -8.15 2.54
C GLY A 48 11.86 -9.62 2.98
N GLY A 49 11.22 -9.96 4.10
CA GLY A 49 11.27 -11.32 4.66
C GLY A 49 10.97 -12.42 3.63
N GLY A 50 9.97 -12.22 2.77
CA GLY A 50 9.70 -13.08 1.61
C GLY A 50 10.47 -12.67 0.35
N LEU A 51 10.26 -11.44 -0.10
CA LEU A 51 10.75 -10.91 -1.37
C LEU A 51 11.40 -9.54 -1.21
N TYR A 52 12.63 -9.40 -1.68
CA TYR A 52 13.25 -8.11 -1.97
C TYR A 52 13.20 -7.88 -3.49
N ASN A 53 12.62 -6.77 -3.93
CA ASN A 53 12.47 -6.45 -5.35
C ASN A 53 13.10 -5.11 -5.73
N GLU A 54 14.20 -5.18 -6.45
CA GLU A 54 14.91 -4.04 -7.08
C GLU A 54 14.81 -4.09 -8.61
N GLY A 55 14.12 -5.11 -9.16
CA GLY A 55 13.87 -5.30 -10.57
C GLY A 55 12.37 -5.19 -10.91
N ILE A 56 12.00 -5.76 -12.03
CA ILE A 56 10.62 -5.89 -12.45
C ILE A 56 10.07 -7.24 -11.98
N ALA A 57 9.05 -7.23 -11.15
CA ALA A 57 8.41 -8.45 -10.70
C ALA A 57 6.90 -8.46 -11.04
N SER A 58 6.44 -9.59 -11.57
CA SER A 58 5.04 -9.85 -11.84
C SER A 58 4.63 -11.18 -11.21
N LEU A 59 3.71 -11.13 -10.26
CA LEU A 59 3.16 -12.28 -9.58
C LEU A 59 1.67 -12.42 -9.95
N GLY A 60 1.23 -13.62 -10.29
CA GLY A 60 -0.18 -13.97 -10.44
C GLY A 60 -0.87 -14.00 -9.08
N LYS A 61 -1.38 -15.16 -8.70
CA LYS A 61 -1.81 -15.37 -7.30
C LYS A 61 -0.62 -15.48 -6.38
N ALA A 62 -0.56 -14.66 -5.33
CA ALA A 62 0.54 -14.70 -4.39
C ALA A 62 0.06 -14.67 -2.94
N SER A 63 0.64 -15.51 -2.10
CA SER A 63 0.36 -15.56 -0.65
C SER A 63 1.64 -15.32 0.14
N PHE A 64 1.62 -14.31 0.99
CA PHE A 64 2.69 -13.97 1.92
C PHE A 64 2.18 -14.13 3.35
N ILE A 65 2.64 -15.17 4.05
CA ILE A 65 2.09 -15.57 5.35
C ILE A 65 3.20 -15.64 6.39
N GLU A 66 3.05 -14.90 7.47
CA GLU A 66 3.96 -14.92 8.62
C GLU A 66 5.44 -14.68 8.26
N ASN A 67 5.72 -13.89 7.21
CA ASN A 67 7.10 -13.49 6.92
C ASN A 67 7.52 -12.33 7.83
N ALA A 68 8.81 -12.25 8.16
CA ALA A 68 9.32 -11.23 9.04
C ALA A 68 10.59 -10.56 8.50
N ALA A 69 10.66 -9.25 8.68
CA ALA A 69 11.88 -8.48 8.42
C ALA A 69 12.28 -7.67 9.65
N ALA A 70 13.58 -7.48 9.86
CA ALA A 70 14.06 -6.67 10.98
C ALA A 70 13.74 -5.19 10.78
N ASP A 71 13.92 -4.69 9.55
CA ASP A 71 13.79 -3.26 9.25
C ASP A 71 12.49 -2.96 8.49
N GLY A 72 12.34 -3.41 7.24
CA GLY A 72 11.20 -3.02 6.42
C GLY A 72 10.64 -4.13 5.54
N GLY A 73 9.31 -4.08 5.31
CA GLY A 73 8.62 -5.02 4.45
C GLY A 73 8.66 -6.45 4.96
N GLY A 74 7.88 -6.78 5.98
CA GLY A 74 7.86 -8.12 6.57
C GLY A 74 7.70 -9.22 5.53
N ALA A 75 6.83 -9.02 4.55
CA ALA A 75 6.71 -9.88 3.38
C ALA A 75 7.55 -9.40 2.19
N VAL A 76 7.39 -8.12 1.82
CA VAL A 76 7.98 -7.57 0.59
C VAL A 76 8.62 -6.22 0.83
N PHE A 77 9.86 -6.07 0.36
CA PHE A 77 10.53 -4.78 0.20
C PHE A 77 10.65 -4.47 -1.28
N ASN A 78 9.98 -3.41 -1.76
CA ASN A 78 9.92 -3.05 -3.17
C ASN A 78 10.53 -1.67 -3.41
N VAL A 79 11.53 -1.60 -4.27
CA VAL A 79 12.17 -0.33 -4.68
C VAL A 79 12.13 -0.10 -6.20
N HIS A 80 11.43 -0.97 -6.93
CA HIS A 80 11.22 -0.78 -8.37
C HIS A 80 9.79 -1.18 -8.76
N GLN A 81 9.56 -1.97 -9.77
CA GLN A 81 8.22 -2.31 -10.26
C GLN A 81 7.76 -3.67 -9.72
N LEU A 82 6.65 -3.68 -8.99
CA LEU A 82 5.99 -4.90 -8.51
C LEU A 82 4.51 -4.88 -8.86
N THR A 83 4.06 -5.93 -9.53
CA THR A 83 2.66 -6.08 -9.91
C THR A 83 2.11 -7.42 -9.42
N PHE A 84 0.97 -7.37 -8.75
CA PHE A 84 0.11 -8.53 -8.46
C PHE A 84 -1.04 -8.56 -9.47
N ALA A 85 -1.02 -9.55 -10.35
CA ALA A 85 -1.92 -9.57 -11.51
C ALA A 85 -3.28 -10.22 -11.24
N ASP A 86 -3.37 -11.15 -10.26
CA ASP A 86 -4.58 -11.99 -10.08
C ASP A 86 -4.88 -12.33 -8.61
N GLY A 87 -4.61 -11.44 -7.74
CA GLY A 87 -4.92 -11.63 -6.34
C GLY A 87 -3.71 -11.85 -5.44
N ALA A 88 -3.79 -11.25 -4.24
CA ALA A 88 -2.71 -11.33 -3.27
C ALA A 88 -3.25 -11.46 -1.85
N VAL A 89 -2.56 -12.24 -1.03
CA VAL A 89 -2.84 -12.37 0.40
C VAL A 89 -1.60 -12.04 1.20
N PHE A 90 -1.73 -11.11 2.13
CA PHE A 90 -0.69 -10.74 3.09
C PHE A 90 -1.25 -10.93 4.49
N SER A 91 -0.80 -11.95 5.21
CA SER A 91 -1.36 -12.30 6.51
C SER A 91 -0.27 -12.50 7.56
N GLY A 92 -0.39 -11.79 8.68
CA GLY A 92 0.48 -11.97 9.84
C GLY A 92 1.95 -11.65 9.61
N ASN A 93 2.28 -10.84 8.60
CA ASN A 93 3.67 -10.43 8.35
C ASN A 93 4.08 -9.31 9.32
N SER A 94 5.38 -9.21 9.62
CA SER A 94 5.88 -8.24 10.59
C SER A 94 7.22 -7.60 10.19
N ALA A 95 7.36 -6.30 10.49
CA ALA A 95 8.61 -5.55 10.32
C ALA A 95 8.68 -4.34 11.27
N THR A 96 9.77 -3.58 11.24
CA THR A 96 9.79 -2.25 11.86
C THR A 96 8.87 -1.31 11.10
N ASP A 97 8.98 -1.19 9.76
CA ASP A 97 8.08 -0.39 8.95
C ASP A 97 7.51 -1.23 7.80
N GLY A 98 6.23 -0.98 7.44
CA GLY A 98 5.54 -1.78 6.46
C GLY A 98 5.41 -3.24 6.86
N GLY A 99 4.54 -3.55 7.81
CA GLY A 99 4.39 -4.90 8.36
C GLY A 99 4.27 -5.99 7.29
N ALA A 100 3.54 -5.72 6.20
CA ALA A 100 3.57 -6.57 5.01
C ALA A 100 4.49 -6.02 3.93
N VAL A 101 4.31 -4.77 3.50
CA VAL A 101 5.03 -4.22 2.35
C VAL A 101 5.70 -2.89 2.69
N TYR A 102 6.94 -2.75 2.29
CA TYR A 102 7.66 -1.47 2.25
C TYR A 102 7.88 -1.09 0.78
N ASN A 103 7.31 0.03 0.34
CA ASN A 103 7.39 0.52 -1.04
C ASN A 103 8.11 1.86 -1.08
N ASP A 104 9.33 1.87 -1.60
CA ASP A 104 10.22 3.02 -1.59
C ASP A 104 10.98 3.14 -2.93
N PHE A 105 12.12 3.76 -2.91
CA PHE A 105 13.04 3.91 -4.04
C PHE A 105 14.42 3.35 -3.68
N SER A 106 15.23 3.08 -4.68
CA SER A 106 16.64 2.81 -4.49
C SER A 106 17.47 4.05 -4.82
N GLU A 107 18.59 4.20 -4.12
CA GLU A 107 19.56 5.28 -4.33
C GLU A 107 20.86 4.71 -4.88
N ASP A 108 21.57 5.50 -5.68
CA ASP A 108 22.95 5.23 -6.02
C ASP A 108 23.91 5.60 -4.85
N LYS A 109 25.19 5.33 -5.03
CA LYS A 109 26.22 5.63 -4.03
C LYS A 109 26.34 7.13 -3.68
N ASP A 110 25.78 8.00 -4.50
CA ASP A 110 25.81 9.47 -4.34
C ASP A 110 24.48 10.00 -3.74
N GLY A 111 23.53 9.09 -3.38
CA GLY A 111 22.23 9.43 -2.79
C GLY A 111 21.19 9.90 -3.80
N ASN A 112 21.39 9.66 -5.10
CA ASN A 112 20.38 9.99 -6.10
C ASN A 112 19.42 8.82 -6.27
N ALA A 113 18.13 9.11 -6.38
CA ALA A 113 17.14 8.09 -6.68
C ALA A 113 17.38 7.50 -8.08
N VAL A 114 17.63 6.19 -8.15
CA VAL A 114 17.85 5.45 -9.40
C VAL A 114 16.63 4.65 -9.85
N SER A 115 15.73 4.34 -8.92
CA SER A 115 14.44 3.74 -9.23
C SER A 115 13.36 4.30 -8.31
N ALA A 116 12.11 4.20 -8.72
CA ALA A 116 10.97 4.57 -7.89
C ALA A 116 10.05 3.35 -7.74
N GLY A 117 9.78 2.97 -6.50
CA GLY A 117 8.87 1.88 -6.20
C GLY A 117 7.48 2.13 -6.79
N SER A 118 7.02 1.19 -7.60
CA SER A 118 5.67 1.15 -8.13
C SER A 118 5.04 -0.16 -7.73
N LEU A 119 3.97 -0.08 -6.95
CA LEU A 119 3.25 -1.24 -6.43
C LEU A 119 1.84 -1.25 -7.00
N ALA A 120 1.49 -2.29 -7.76
CA ALA A 120 0.18 -2.41 -8.37
C ALA A 120 -0.54 -3.71 -7.99
N PHE A 121 -1.80 -3.59 -7.62
CA PHE A 121 -2.73 -4.70 -7.41
C PHE A 121 -3.82 -4.62 -8.47
N ASN A 122 -3.70 -5.46 -9.52
CA ASN A 122 -4.64 -5.51 -10.64
C ASN A 122 -5.74 -6.59 -10.46
N GLY A 123 -5.87 -7.10 -9.26
CA GLY A 123 -6.87 -8.08 -8.86
C GLY A 123 -7.32 -7.84 -7.44
N GLY A 124 -8.06 -8.80 -6.87
CA GLY A 124 -8.41 -8.75 -5.45
C GLY A 124 -7.17 -8.88 -4.56
N ALA A 125 -7.19 -8.27 -3.39
CA ALA A 125 -6.11 -8.44 -2.40
C ALA A 125 -6.66 -8.39 -0.97
N ARG A 126 -5.95 -9.05 -0.05
CA ARG A 126 -6.29 -9.03 1.37
C ARG A 126 -5.06 -8.83 2.22
N PHE A 127 -5.09 -7.81 3.05
CA PHE A 127 -4.08 -7.51 4.06
C PHE A 127 -4.70 -7.71 5.44
N THR A 128 -4.26 -8.72 6.18
CA THR A 128 -4.89 -9.08 7.45
C THR A 128 -3.87 -9.33 8.54
N GLY A 129 -4.00 -8.61 9.65
CA GLY A 129 -3.21 -8.86 10.85
C GLY A 129 -1.70 -8.65 10.67
N ASN A 130 -1.28 -7.79 9.72
CA ASN A 130 0.13 -7.43 9.58
C ASN A 130 0.50 -6.37 10.62
N THR A 131 1.74 -6.39 11.10
CA THR A 131 2.17 -5.54 12.21
C THR A 131 3.48 -4.83 11.89
N ALA A 132 3.48 -3.51 12.04
CA ALA A 132 4.70 -2.70 12.04
C ALA A 132 5.03 -2.20 13.45
N GLY A 133 6.29 -2.28 13.85
CA GLY A 133 6.76 -1.67 15.11
C GLY A 133 6.83 -0.15 15.05
N GLY A 134 7.00 0.42 13.87
CA GLY A 134 7.00 1.84 13.54
C GLY A 134 5.74 2.25 12.79
N LEU A 135 5.80 2.41 11.49
CA LEU A 135 4.73 2.97 10.65
C LEU A 135 4.27 1.99 9.56
N GLY A 136 2.98 2.14 9.12
CA GLY A 136 2.42 1.37 8.02
C GLY A 136 2.15 -0.09 8.39
N GLY A 137 1.13 -0.35 9.19
CA GLY A 137 0.79 -1.68 9.67
C GLY A 137 0.72 -2.74 8.58
N ALA A 138 0.05 -2.44 7.46
CA ALA A 138 0.15 -3.26 6.26
C ALA A 138 1.21 -2.73 5.30
N ILE A 139 1.14 -1.46 4.91
CA ILE A 139 2.03 -0.89 3.89
C ILE A 139 2.66 0.42 4.37
N TYR A 140 3.98 0.51 4.28
CA TYR A 140 4.72 1.77 4.30
C TYR A 140 4.99 2.20 2.86
N ASN A 141 4.53 3.40 2.46
CA ASN A 141 4.62 3.86 1.08
C ASN A 141 5.22 5.26 0.97
N THR A 142 6.31 5.41 0.26
CA THR A 142 6.90 6.70 -0.12
C THR A 142 6.78 7.00 -1.62
N ARG A 143 6.18 6.10 -2.40
CA ARG A 143 6.09 6.18 -3.87
C ARG A 143 4.65 6.01 -4.35
N SER A 144 4.43 5.22 -5.38
CA SER A 144 3.10 5.03 -5.95
C SER A 144 2.51 3.66 -5.60
N ILE A 145 1.25 3.66 -5.22
CA ILE A 145 0.42 2.47 -5.11
C ILE A 145 -0.78 2.61 -6.04
N THR A 146 -1.07 1.57 -6.80
CA THR A 146 -2.31 1.46 -7.57
C THR A 146 -3.15 0.28 -7.08
N LEU A 147 -4.38 0.56 -6.68
CA LEU A 147 -5.39 -0.44 -6.34
C LEU A 147 -6.42 -0.50 -7.46
N ASN A 148 -6.43 -1.59 -8.22
CA ASN A 148 -7.24 -1.77 -9.42
C ASN A 148 -8.01 -3.09 -9.40
N PRO A 149 -8.91 -3.31 -8.41
CA PRO A 149 -9.75 -4.51 -8.41
C PRO A 149 -10.75 -4.46 -9.57
N GLY A 150 -10.87 -5.55 -10.31
CA GLY A 150 -11.89 -5.70 -11.33
C GLY A 150 -13.30 -5.81 -10.74
N ALA A 151 -14.32 -5.70 -11.58
CA ALA A 151 -15.72 -5.87 -11.16
C ALA A 151 -15.92 -7.21 -10.41
N GLY A 152 -16.54 -7.16 -9.26
CA GLY A 152 -16.75 -8.31 -8.37
C GLY A 152 -15.53 -8.73 -7.55
N GLN A 153 -14.40 -8.08 -7.69
CA GLN A 153 -13.21 -8.28 -6.85
C GLN A 153 -13.15 -7.25 -5.73
N GLU A 154 -12.45 -7.60 -4.65
CA GLU A 154 -12.25 -6.72 -3.50
C GLU A 154 -10.79 -6.65 -3.09
N ILE A 155 -10.36 -5.45 -2.67
CA ILE A 155 -9.11 -5.23 -1.92
C ILE A 155 -9.49 -4.80 -0.51
N VAL A 156 -9.02 -5.54 0.50
CA VAL A 156 -9.42 -5.33 1.91
C VAL A 156 -8.20 -5.21 2.80
N PHE A 157 -8.21 -4.18 3.66
CA PHE A 157 -7.25 -3.99 4.74
C PHE A 157 -7.99 -4.11 6.08
N SER A 158 -7.61 -5.09 6.92
CA SER A 158 -8.32 -5.38 8.16
C SER A 158 -7.40 -5.94 9.25
N GLY A 159 -7.42 -5.32 10.42
CA GLY A 159 -6.66 -5.75 11.60
C GLY A 159 -5.16 -5.53 11.47
N ASN A 160 -4.70 -4.66 10.56
CA ASN A 160 -3.30 -4.28 10.47
C ASN A 160 -3.01 -3.18 11.49
N THR A 161 -1.84 -3.25 12.13
CA THR A 161 -1.47 -2.32 13.21
C THR A 161 -0.04 -1.81 13.08
N ASP A 162 0.16 -0.57 13.49
CA ASP A 162 1.47 0.04 13.65
C ASP A 162 1.66 0.58 15.08
N SER A 163 2.74 1.33 15.34
CA SER A 163 3.01 1.92 16.65
C SER A 163 1.94 2.89 17.15
N THR A 164 1.08 3.39 16.24
CA THR A 164 0.02 4.35 16.55
C THR A 164 -1.36 3.67 16.73
N GLY A 165 -1.47 2.39 16.38
CA GLY A 165 -2.69 1.60 16.47
C GLY A 165 -3.10 0.96 15.13
N SER A 166 -4.39 0.99 14.80
CA SER A 166 -4.91 0.47 13.52
C SER A 166 -4.40 1.32 12.35
N ASN A 167 -3.65 0.72 11.43
CA ASN A 167 -3.12 1.39 10.26
C ASN A 167 -3.00 0.45 9.05
N ALA A 168 -3.67 0.79 7.97
CA ALA A 168 -3.55 0.09 6.69
C ALA A 168 -2.31 0.54 5.93
N ILE A 169 -2.24 1.85 5.61
CA ILE A 169 -1.18 2.42 4.79
C ILE A 169 -0.69 3.72 5.45
N PHE A 170 0.61 3.79 5.70
CA PHE A 170 1.29 5.05 5.96
C PHE A 170 1.82 5.63 4.65
N MET A 171 1.56 6.91 4.40
CA MET A 171 1.95 7.61 3.19
C MET A 171 3.01 8.68 3.49
N GLY A 172 4.23 8.44 3.04
CA GLY A 172 5.34 9.38 3.12
C GLY A 172 5.23 10.54 2.12
N ASP A 173 6.15 11.48 2.19
CA ASP A 173 6.15 12.68 1.38
C ASP A 173 6.11 12.41 -0.13
N GLY A 174 5.20 13.10 -0.82
CA GLY A 174 5.06 13.02 -2.27
C GLY A 174 4.54 11.68 -2.80
N SER A 175 4.12 10.76 -1.91
CA SER A 175 3.56 9.48 -2.31
C SER A 175 2.15 9.59 -2.88
N SER A 176 1.73 8.60 -3.67
CA SER A 176 0.37 8.51 -4.18
C SER A 176 -0.28 7.16 -3.88
N LEU A 177 -1.60 7.22 -3.71
CA LEU A 177 -2.50 6.07 -3.65
C LEU A 177 -3.62 6.28 -4.66
N ASP A 178 -3.55 5.53 -5.77
CA ASP A 178 -4.49 5.62 -6.88
C ASP A 178 -5.45 4.42 -6.85
N ILE A 179 -6.75 4.69 -6.74
CA ILE A 179 -7.82 3.69 -6.75
C ILE A 179 -8.57 3.81 -8.07
N THR A 180 -8.32 2.88 -9.00
CA THR A 180 -8.74 2.99 -10.40
C THR A 180 -9.75 1.91 -10.84
N GLY A 181 -9.93 0.85 -10.05
CA GLY A 181 -10.73 -0.30 -10.42
C GLY A 181 -12.24 -0.11 -10.37
N ASP A 182 -12.95 -1.06 -10.95
CA ASP A 182 -14.42 -1.14 -10.95
C ASP A 182 -14.96 -2.01 -9.82
N GLY A 183 -14.08 -2.68 -9.08
CA GLY A 183 -14.39 -3.48 -7.90
C GLY A 183 -14.47 -2.63 -6.63
N LYS A 184 -14.26 -3.27 -5.49
CA LYS A 184 -14.42 -2.65 -4.18
C LYS A 184 -13.08 -2.57 -3.45
N VAL A 185 -12.82 -1.43 -2.81
CA VAL A 185 -11.68 -1.25 -1.90
C VAL A 185 -12.21 -0.91 -0.51
N VAL A 186 -11.77 -1.63 0.50
CA VAL A 186 -12.22 -1.49 1.90
C VAL A 186 -11.03 -1.24 2.80
N PHE A 187 -11.08 -0.17 3.53
CA PHE A 187 -10.16 0.13 4.62
C PHE A 187 -10.91 0.04 5.95
N ASP A 188 -10.78 -1.10 6.64
CA ASP A 188 -11.21 -1.26 8.03
C ASP A 188 -10.13 -0.74 9.00
N ASP A 189 -8.95 -0.46 8.50
CA ASP A 189 -7.83 0.16 9.20
C ASP A 189 -7.59 1.58 8.67
N ALA A 190 -7.00 2.44 9.48
CA ALA A 190 -6.79 3.84 9.18
C ALA A 190 -5.77 4.07 8.05
N LEU A 191 -5.92 5.16 7.32
CA LEU A 191 -4.88 5.76 6.50
C LEU A 191 -4.19 6.88 7.28
N SER A 192 -2.88 6.97 7.18
CA SER A 192 -2.10 8.04 7.78
C SER A 192 -1.04 8.60 6.84
N SER A 193 -0.56 9.81 7.11
CA SER A 193 0.52 10.41 6.35
C SER A 193 1.40 11.32 7.21
N GLN A 194 2.65 11.48 6.77
CA GLN A 194 3.62 12.31 7.47
C GLN A 194 3.38 13.80 7.27
N SER A 195 2.89 14.21 6.09
CA SER A 195 2.75 15.60 5.69
C SER A 195 1.51 15.84 4.83
N ALA A 196 1.38 17.05 4.30
CA ALA A 196 0.30 17.46 3.41
C ALA A 196 0.55 17.12 1.92
N THR A 197 1.70 16.55 1.58
CA THR A 197 2.09 16.29 0.17
C THR A 197 1.55 14.99 -0.42
N PRO A 198 1.27 13.91 0.35
CA PRO A 198 0.66 12.71 -0.20
C PRO A 198 -0.71 12.94 -0.85
N ALA A 199 -1.01 12.14 -1.87
CA ALA A 199 -2.27 12.23 -2.61
C ALA A 199 -3.03 10.90 -2.64
N LEU A 200 -4.31 10.95 -2.24
CA LEU A 200 -5.28 9.88 -2.46
C LEU A 200 -6.17 10.26 -3.65
N LYS A 201 -6.20 9.42 -4.66
CA LYS A 201 -7.03 9.65 -5.85
C LYS A 201 -7.92 8.44 -6.16
N LYS A 202 -9.22 8.68 -6.32
CA LYS A 202 -10.19 7.66 -6.73
C LYS A 202 -10.84 8.06 -8.06
N THR A 203 -10.54 7.29 -9.12
CA THR A 203 -11.08 7.51 -10.48
C THR A 203 -11.99 6.38 -10.95
N GLY A 204 -11.80 5.16 -10.47
CA GLY A 204 -12.55 3.99 -10.89
C GLY A 204 -14.06 4.08 -10.58
N SER A 205 -14.86 3.33 -11.32
CA SER A 205 -16.32 3.29 -11.12
C SER A 205 -16.75 2.48 -9.88
N GLY A 206 -15.85 1.69 -9.30
CA GLY A 206 -16.08 0.85 -8.13
C GLY A 206 -16.33 1.63 -6.84
N GLU A 207 -16.42 0.91 -5.74
CA GLU A 207 -16.72 1.46 -4.41
C GLU A 207 -15.43 1.55 -3.55
N LEU A 208 -15.27 2.67 -2.84
CA LEU A 208 -14.28 2.86 -1.78
C LEU A 208 -15.00 3.02 -0.44
N LEU A 209 -14.68 2.14 0.51
CA LEU A 209 -15.17 2.21 1.88
C LEU A 209 -14.00 2.55 2.81
N LEU A 210 -14.10 3.68 3.51
CA LEU A 210 -13.20 4.11 4.56
C LEU A 210 -13.94 3.96 5.90
N ASN A 211 -13.79 2.80 6.53
CA ASN A 211 -14.51 2.43 7.75
C ASN A 211 -13.79 2.91 9.02
N ALA A 212 -12.49 3.14 8.94
CA ALA A 212 -11.68 3.67 10.04
C ALA A 212 -11.49 5.19 9.94
N SER A 213 -10.97 5.80 11.00
CA SER A 213 -10.68 7.23 11.04
C SER A 213 -9.68 7.66 9.97
N MET A 214 -9.97 8.79 9.33
CA MET A 214 -9.09 9.49 8.40
C MET A 214 -8.31 10.65 9.03
N ASP A 215 -8.39 10.82 10.34
CA ASP A 215 -7.77 11.97 11.02
C ASP A 215 -6.24 11.96 10.99
N GLY A 216 -5.63 10.80 10.80
CA GLY A 216 -4.19 10.65 10.57
C GLY A 216 -3.72 11.03 9.16
N PHE A 217 -4.63 11.17 8.19
CA PHE A 217 -4.29 11.52 6.81
C PHE A 217 -4.26 13.03 6.62
N LEU A 218 -3.09 13.59 6.40
CA LEU A 218 -2.84 15.03 6.24
C LEU A 218 -2.80 15.45 4.75
N GLY A 219 -2.76 14.48 3.84
CA GLY A 219 -2.62 14.68 2.39
C GLY A 219 -3.88 15.24 1.72
N THR A 220 -3.82 15.35 0.41
CA THR A 220 -4.97 15.73 -0.43
C THR A 220 -5.77 14.50 -0.85
N ALA A 221 -7.07 14.64 -1.05
CA ALA A 221 -7.89 13.59 -1.62
C ALA A 221 -8.76 14.09 -2.78
N SER A 222 -8.88 13.28 -3.85
CA SER A 222 -9.72 13.56 -5.01
C SER A 222 -10.60 12.36 -5.34
N PHE A 223 -11.92 12.60 -5.38
CA PHE A 223 -12.93 11.60 -5.70
C PHE A 223 -13.57 11.95 -7.04
N GLU A 224 -13.09 11.31 -8.11
CA GLU A 224 -13.44 11.62 -9.51
C GLU A 224 -14.38 10.57 -10.13
N GLY A 225 -14.58 9.41 -9.50
CA GLY A 225 -15.43 8.35 -10.02
C GLY A 225 -16.01 7.44 -8.93
N GLY A 226 -17.09 6.74 -9.26
CA GLY A 226 -17.73 5.76 -8.38
C GLY A 226 -18.28 6.33 -7.08
N LEU A 227 -18.41 5.48 -6.07
CA LEU A 227 -18.88 5.84 -4.73
C LEU A 227 -17.73 5.75 -3.73
N THR A 228 -17.55 6.80 -2.93
CA THR A 228 -16.72 6.78 -1.72
C THR A 228 -17.60 6.95 -0.49
N SER A 229 -17.52 6.04 0.46
CA SER A 229 -18.22 6.10 1.74
C SER A 229 -17.23 6.20 2.88
N ILE A 230 -17.40 7.19 3.75
CA ILE A 230 -16.59 7.43 4.94
C ILE A 230 -17.50 7.24 6.15
N ALA A 231 -17.23 6.19 6.95
CA ALA A 231 -18.09 5.79 8.04
C ALA A 231 -17.86 6.63 9.31
N GLU A 232 -16.60 6.93 9.59
CA GLU A 232 -16.22 7.70 10.77
C GLU A 232 -16.20 9.20 10.49
N LYS A 233 -16.25 10.01 11.55
CA LYS A 233 -16.04 11.45 11.46
C LYS A 233 -14.65 11.76 10.90
N TRP A 234 -14.59 12.69 9.94
CA TRP A 234 -13.33 13.14 9.37
C TRP A 234 -13.02 14.59 9.69
N LEU A 235 -11.89 14.83 10.35
CA LEU A 235 -11.31 16.17 10.48
C LEU A 235 -10.48 16.47 9.22
N ILE A 236 -11.07 17.20 8.27
CA ILE A 236 -10.43 17.56 7.01
C ILE A 236 -9.32 18.58 7.26
N LYS A 237 -8.08 18.19 7.06
CA LYS A 237 -6.87 18.98 7.34
C LYS A 237 -6.24 19.59 6.09
N ASN A 238 -6.65 19.14 4.90
CA ASN A 238 -6.14 19.62 3.61
C ASN A 238 -7.27 19.67 2.56
N LEU A 239 -6.91 19.77 1.28
CA LEU A 239 -7.85 19.86 0.17
C LEU A 239 -8.52 18.52 -0.14
N ILE A 240 -9.84 18.52 -0.13
CA ILE A 240 -10.67 17.44 -0.65
C ILE A 240 -11.39 17.95 -1.89
N THR A 241 -11.29 17.22 -3.01
CA THR A 241 -11.94 17.54 -4.27
C THR A 241 -12.93 16.43 -4.65
N ILE A 242 -14.14 16.80 -5.01
CA ILE A 242 -15.12 15.90 -5.63
C ILE A 242 -15.35 16.36 -7.05
N ALA A 243 -14.94 15.55 -8.03
CA ALA A 243 -14.97 15.91 -9.45
C ALA A 243 -15.58 14.76 -10.28
N GLY A 244 -16.86 14.50 -10.12
CA GLY A 244 -17.60 13.46 -10.86
C GLY A 244 -17.90 12.19 -10.04
N GLY A 245 -17.19 11.94 -8.94
CA GLY A 245 -17.49 10.85 -7.98
C GLY A 245 -18.64 11.23 -7.05
N LYS A 246 -19.12 10.23 -6.28
CA LYS A 246 -20.09 10.44 -5.19
C LYS A 246 -19.39 10.24 -3.86
N LEU A 247 -19.54 11.19 -2.96
CA LEU A 247 -18.99 11.09 -1.60
C LEU A 247 -20.13 11.02 -0.57
N LYS A 248 -20.13 9.98 0.25
CA LYS A 248 -21.03 9.83 1.39
C LYS A 248 -20.19 9.89 2.67
N MET A 249 -20.49 10.85 3.53
CA MET A 249 -19.86 11.00 4.84
C MET A 249 -20.91 11.07 5.92
N SER A 250 -20.63 10.47 7.09
CA SER A 250 -21.50 10.56 8.26
C SER A 250 -21.39 11.95 8.90
N GLU A 251 -20.19 12.44 9.11
CA GLU A 251 -19.88 13.73 9.71
C GLU A 251 -18.50 14.21 9.27
N PHE A 252 -18.31 15.52 9.13
CA PHE A 252 -16.99 16.11 8.88
C PHE A 252 -16.84 17.48 9.54
N SER A 253 -15.59 17.87 9.77
CA SER A 253 -15.21 19.21 10.21
C SER A 253 -13.93 19.65 9.50
N PHE A 254 -13.63 20.96 9.55
CA PHE A 254 -12.44 21.51 8.95
C PHE A 254 -11.45 21.94 10.02
N ALA A 255 -10.19 21.56 9.86
CA ALA A 255 -9.11 22.10 10.68
C ALA A 255 -8.75 23.52 10.22
N SER A 256 -8.35 24.37 11.14
CA SER A 256 -7.65 25.62 10.84
C SER A 256 -6.23 25.32 10.34
N GLN A 257 -5.65 26.29 9.62
CA GLN A 257 -4.25 26.17 9.19
C GLN A 257 -3.31 26.11 10.40
N ASP A 258 -2.43 25.14 10.41
CA ASP A 258 -1.40 24.95 11.44
C ASP A 258 -0.13 24.41 10.78
N ALA A 259 0.87 25.28 10.62
CA ALA A 259 2.11 24.95 9.97
C ALA A 259 3.01 24.00 10.80
N GLU A 260 2.90 24.02 12.13
CA GLU A 260 3.70 23.15 13.00
C GLU A 260 3.26 21.68 12.90
N ASN A 261 1.96 21.46 12.64
CA ASN A 261 1.39 20.12 12.48
C ASN A 261 1.12 19.73 11.02
N ALA A 262 1.73 20.41 10.05
CA ALA A 262 1.55 20.21 8.61
C ALA A 262 0.07 20.32 8.13
N VAL A 263 -0.77 21.06 8.87
CA VAL A 263 -2.16 21.31 8.51
C VAL A 263 -2.26 22.55 7.64
N THR A 264 -2.72 22.40 6.39
CA THR A 264 -2.84 23.52 5.45
C THR A 264 -4.17 24.28 5.54
N GLY A 265 -5.04 23.84 6.44
CA GLY A 265 -6.43 24.28 6.51
C GLY A 265 -7.35 23.43 5.67
N GLY A 266 -8.39 22.88 6.27
CA GLY A 266 -9.33 22.00 5.59
C GLY A 266 -10.15 22.76 4.54
N LYS A 267 -10.27 22.20 3.32
CA LYS A 267 -11.08 22.77 2.24
C LYS A 267 -11.77 21.66 1.45
N LEU A 268 -13.06 21.83 1.19
CA LEU A 268 -13.82 20.97 0.28
C LEU A 268 -14.14 21.74 -0.99
N VAL A 269 -13.80 21.16 -2.13
CA VAL A 269 -14.11 21.71 -3.46
C VAL A 269 -15.02 20.74 -4.20
N LEU A 270 -16.18 21.23 -4.64
CA LEU A 270 -17.09 20.53 -5.53
C LEU A 270 -16.79 21.02 -6.95
N ALA A 271 -16.11 20.21 -7.75
CA ALA A 271 -15.69 20.54 -9.10
C ALA A 271 -16.48 19.68 -10.10
N GLY A 272 -17.47 20.27 -10.74
CA GLY A 272 -18.24 19.66 -11.83
C GLY A 272 -19.47 18.87 -11.40
N GLY A 273 -20.57 19.19 -12.06
CA GLY A 273 -21.81 18.43 -12.23
C GLY A 273 -22.51 17.88 -10.99
N ILE A 274 -23.48 18.57 -10.57
CA ILE A 274 -24.59 18.01 -9.77
C ILE A 274 -25.43 17.12 -10.69
#